data_7be75daf6ccc387d7024be6dcf265c18
#
_entry.id   7be75daf6ccc387d7024be6dcf265c18
#
_cell.length_a   1.000
_cell.length_b   1.000
_cell.length_c   1.000
_cell.angle_alpha   90.00
_cell.angle_beta   90.00
_cell.angle_gamma   90.00
#
_symmetry.space_group_name_H-M   'P 1'
#
loop_
_entity.id
_entity.type
_entity.pdbx_description
1 polymer ?
#
loop_
_entity_poly.entity_id
_entity_poly.type
_entity_poly.pdbx_seq_one_letter_code
_entity_poly.pdbx_strand_id
1 'polypeptide(L)'
;MGSGEGGGFRIRPSATHQGLLCVFDELSQAQSFLASPLTDAYRERARQWWSGLMAVSAARGSWDGCAWAATPAAALVNPGMLAPSGTGAMLQAEGADAPVAVLTRASIRPHKAMSFWRRAPGTERALAESPGCELAIGLGEAPLLRQCTFSVWRDTPSMEGYARGGAHGRAAQFAWREGHFSESLFVRMRVLASAGAWPMPGGVHVG
;
A
#
# COMPACT_ATOMS: atom_id res chain seq x y z
N MET A 1 10.96 4.92 -2.08
CA MET A 1 10.12 5.07 -3.28
C MET A 1 9.54 6.48 -3.32
N GLY A 2 9.53 7.12 -4.49
CA GLY A 2 8.84 8.38 -4.71
C GLY A 2 7.35 8.17 -4.95
N SER A 3 6.55 9.21 -4.78
CA SER A 3 5.13 9.22 -5.13
C SER A 3 4.86 10.12 -6.33
N GLY A 4 3.71 9.97 -6.97
CA GLY A 4 3.20 10.93 -7.95
C GLY A 4 2.73 12.22 -7.30
N GLU A 5 2.53 13.27 -8.10
CA GLU A 5 2.07 14.57 -7.64
C GLU A 5 0.79 14.43 -6.80
N GLY A 6 0.79 15.03 -5.60
CA GLY A 6 -0.32 14.95 -4.66
C GLY A 6 -0.48 13.59 -3.96
N GLY A 7 0.55 12.71 -3.97
CA GLY A 7 0.44 11.36 -3.42
C GLY A 7 -0.26 10.34 -4.34
N GLY A 8 -0.68 10.78 -5.53
CA GLY A 8 -1.47 10.00 -6.48
C GLY A 8 -0.67 9.18 -7.49
N PHE A 9 -1.38 8.69 -8.52
CA PHE A 9 -0.82 7.84 -9.59
C PHE A 9 -0.40 8.67 -10.81
N ARG A 10 0.08 9.89 -10.59
CA ARG A 10 0.50 10.78 -11.66
C ARG A 10 1.93 10.51 -12.10
N ILE A 11 2.20 10.74 -13.38
CA ILE A 11 3.52 10.57 -13.98
C ILE A 11 4.53 11.55 -13.41
N ARG A 12 4.09 12.76 -13.05
CA ARG A 12 4.96 13.77 -12.41
C ARG A 12 5.28 13.32 -10.98
N PRO A 13 6.57 13.19 -10.63
CA PRO A 13 6.95 12.83 -9.27
C PRO A 13 6.57 13.96 -8.29
N SER A 14 6.18 13.58 -7.10
CA SER A 14 5.97 14.50 -5.99
C SER A 14 7.31 14.83 -5.32
N ALA A 15 7.56 16.11 -5.10
CA ALA A 15 8.70 16.54 -4.28
C ALA A 15 8.43 16.44 -2.77
N THR A 16 7.17 16.22 -2.37
CA THR A 16 6.72 16.32 -0.98
C THR A 16 6.17 15.02 -0.40
N HIS A 17 5.89 14.01 -1.25
CA HIS A 17 5.33 12.73 -0.80
C HIS A 17 6.34 11.61 -1.05
N GLN A 18 6.63 10.85 -0.01
CA GLN A 18 7.58 9.74 -0.05
C GLN A 18 7.00 8.55 0.69
N GLY A 19 7.36 7.34 0.28
CA GLY A 19 7.02 6.12 0.96
C GLY A 19 8.23 5.22 1.14
N LEU A 20 8.34 4.59 2.30
CA LEU A 20 9.32 3.57 2.60
C LEU A 20 8.58 2.28 2.90
N LEU A 21 8.88 1.24 2.12
CA LEU A 21 8.40 -0.11 2.35
C LEU A 21 9.60 -0.99 2.67
N CYS A 22 9.56 -1.62 3.82
CA CYS A 22 10.58 -2.55 4.28
C CYS A 22 9.94 -3.92 4.53
N VAL A 23 10.68 -4.96 4.22
CA VAL A 23 10.28 -6.35 4.46
C VAL A 23 11.28 -6.95 5.43
N PHE A 24 10.80 -7.64 6.43
CA PHE A 24 11.59 -8.27 7.48
C PHE A 24 11.18 -9.72 7.64
N ASP A 25 12.11 -10.57 7.98
CA ASP A 25 11.84 -11.99 8.26
C ASP A 25 11.17 -12.17 9.62
N GLU A 26 11.46 -11.26 10.57
CA GLU A 26 10.96 -11.34 11.93
C GLU A 26 10.26 -10.05 12.37
N LEU A 27 9.21 -10.21 13.18
CA LEU A 27 8.44 -9.11 13.76
C LEU A 27 9.30 -8.17 14.61
N SER A 28 10.22 -8.72 15.40
CA SER A 28 11.14 -7.98 16.25
C SER A 28 12.04 -7.02 15.47
N GLN A 29 12.50 -7.42 14.30
CA GLN A 29 13.29 -6.57 13.39
C GLN A 29 12.47 -5.40 12.87
N ALA A 30 11.23 -5.65 12.45
CA ALA A 30 10.32 -4.62 11.99
C ALA A 30 9.98 -3.60 13.10
N GLN A 31 9.77 -4.09 14.34
CA GLN A 31 9.55 -3.23 15.51
C GLN A 31 10.77 -2.37 15.82
N SER A 32 11.95 -2.96 15.85
CA SER A 32 13.21 -2.25 16.09
C SER A 32 13.46 -1.18 15.02
N PHE A 33 13.12 -1.48 13.76
CA PHE A 33 13.22 -0.52 12.68
C PHE A 33 12.26 0.66 12.88
N LEU A 34 10.99 0.41 13.25
CA LEU A 34 10.01 1.46 13.53
C LEU A 34 10.38 2.35 14.70
N ALA A 35 11.16 1.85 15.66
CA ALA A 35 11.70 2.59 16.80
C ALA A 35 13.11 3.17 16.56
N SER A 36 13.59 3.14 15.32
CA SER A 36 14.95 3.56 15.00
C SER A 36 15.07 5.09 14.81
N PRO A 37 16.27 5.66 15.02
CA PRO A 37 16.53 7.08 14.74
C PRO A 37 16.25 7.47 13.30
N LEU A 38 16.34 6.53 12.35
CA LEU A 38 16.02 6.78 10.95
C LEU A 38 14.52 7.12 10.76
N THR A 39 13.64 6.34 11.37
CA THR A 39 12.19 6.60 11.30
C THR A 39 11.80 7.85 12.05
N ASP A 40 12.46 8.16 13.17
CA ASP A 40 12.25 9.41 13.89
C ASP A 40 12.66 10.62 13.05
N ALA A 41 13.80 10.57 12.36
CA ALA A 41 14.23 11.64 11.46
C ALA A 41 13.26 11.88 10.29
N TYR A 42 12.58 10.81 9.80
CA TYR A 42 11.51 10.98 8.81
C TYR A 42 10.27 11.65 9.40
N ARG A 43 9.85 11.26 10.62
CA ARG A 43 8.69 11.85 11.32
C ARG A 43 8.90 13.33 11.63
N GLU A 44 10.08 13.70 12.12
CA GLU A 44 10.42 15.10 12.45
C GLU A 44 10.38 16.05 11.25
N ARG A 45 10.70 15.54 10.06
CA ARG A 45 10.68 16.31 8.81
C ARG A 45 9.31 16.33 8.13
N ALA A 46 8.44 15.41 8.49
CA ALA A 46 7.14 15.26 7.85
C ALA A 46 6.10 16.22 8.48
N ARG A 47 5.34 16.90 7.65
CA ARG A 47 4.13 17.63 8.12
C ARG A 47 3.01 16.68 8.51
N GLN A 48 2.92 15.56 7.82
CA GLN A 48 2.00 14.47 8.05
C GLN A 48 2.71 13.16 7.76
N TRP A 49 2.45 12.16 8.54
CA TRP A 49 3.05 10.85 8.38
C TRP A 49 2.07 9.76 8.81
N TRP A 50 2.25 8.62 8.24
CA TRP A 50 1.61 7.39 8.66
C TRP A 50 2.65 6.26 8.62
N SER A 51 2.60 5.38 9.58
CA SER A 51 3.38 4.14 9.57
C SER A 51 2.50 2.97 9.96
N GLY A 52 2.76 1.81 9.39
CA GLY A 52 2.04 0.59 9.67
C GLY A 52 2.97 -0.61 9.77
N LEU A 53 2.67 -1.48 10.70
CA LEU A 53 3.27 -2.80 10.85
C LEU A 53 2.25 -3.81 10.35
N MET A 54 2.67 -4.67 9.43
CA MET A 54 1.75 -5.55 8.71
C MET A 54 2.30 -6.95 8.58
N ALA A 55 1.40 -7.93 8.55
CA ALA A 55 1.72 -9.31 8.24
C ALA A 55 1.14 -9.72 6.89
N VAL A 56 1.93 -10.35 6.04
CA VAL A 56 1.48 -10.85 4.75
C VAL A 56 0.47 -11.98 4.96
N SER A 57 -0.77 -11.79 4.51
CA SER A 57 -1.82 -12.81 4.57
C SER A 57 -1.94 -13.60 3.27
N ALA A 58 -1.65 -12.97 2.13
CA ALA A 58 -1.61 -13.63 0.83
C ALA A 58 -0.73 -12.82 -0.12
N ALA A 59 0.02 -13.51 -0.97
CA ALA A 59 0.78 -12.89 -2.04
C ALA A 59 0.63 -13.68 -3.34
N ARG A 60 0.66 -12.96 -4.46
CA ARG A 60 0.58 -13.56 -5.80
C ARG A 60 1.46 -12.78 -6.77
N GLY A 61 2.33 -13.49 -7.49
CA GLY A 61 3.28 -12.90 -8.41
C GLY A 61 4.65 -12.71 -7.77
N SER A 62 5.46 -11.82 -8.33
CA SER A 62 6.84 -11.60 -7.90
C SER A 62 7.25 -10.13 -7.95
N TRP A 63 8.32 -9.81 -7.24
CA TRP A 63 9.03 -8.54 -7.25
C TRP A 63 10.50 -8.80 -7.55
N ASP A 64 10.95 -8.38 -8.72
CA ASP A 64 12.30 -8.67 -9.26
C ASP A 64 12.65 -10.18 -9.16
N GLY A 65 11.68 -11.02 -9.56
CA GLY A 65 11.80 -12.48 -9.54
C GLY A 65 11.54 -13.12 -8.17
N CYS A 66 11.45 -12.36 -7.08
CA CYS A 66 11.23 -12.89 -5.74
C CYS A 66 9.74 -12.95 -5.42
N ALA A 67 9.25 -14.15 -5.10
CA ALA A 67 7.90 -14.34 -4.57
C ALA A 67 7.86 -14.04 -3.07
N TRP A 68 6.77 -13.44 -2.60
CA TRP A 68 6.54 -13.21 -1.18
C TRP A 68 5.72 -14.35 -0.58
N ALA A 69 6.12 -14.79 0.62
CA ALA A 69 5.38 -15.79 1.38
C ALA A 69 4.40 -15.14 2.36
N ALA A 70 3.33 -15.84 2.70
CA ALA A 70 2.47 -15.45 3.81
C ALA A 70 3.22 -15.57 5.14
N THR A 71 3.00 -14.63 6.04
CA THR A 71 3.58 -14.65 7.39
C THR A 71 2.94 -15.79 8.19
N PRO A 72 3.71 -16.75 8.72
CA PRO A 72 3.17 -17.82 9.53
C PRO A 72 2.47 -17.28 10.78
N ALA A 73 1.34 -17.88 11.18
CA ALA A 73 0.60 -17.46 12.38
C ALA A 73 1.48 -17.52 13.64
N ALA A 74 2.37 -18.50 13.72
CA ALA A 74 3.31 -18.66 14.85
C ALA A 74 4.29 -17.46 15.00
N ALA A 75 4.59 -16.75 13.91
CA ALA A 75 5.45 -15.56 13.96
C ALA A 75 4.74 -14.33 14.57
N LEU A 76 3.44 -14.41 14.85
CA LEU A 76 2.59 -13.31 15.33
C LEU A 76 2.19 -13.46 16.81
N VAL A 77 2.82 -14.37 17.55
CA VAL A 77 2.40 -14.85 18.89
C VAL A 77 2.53 -13.81 20.02
N ASN A 78 2.97 -12.57 19.80
CA ASN A 78 2.97 -11.56 20.87
C ASN A 78 2.55 -10.17 20.37
N PRO A 79 1.26 -9.95 20.07
CA PRO A 79 0.77 -8.62 19.70
C PRO A 79 0.83 -7.60 20.84
N GLY A 80 0.93 -8.03 22.10
CA GLY A 80 0.94 -7.14 23.27
C GLY A 80 2.17 -6.22 23.41
N MET A 81 3.25 -6.45 22.65
CA MET A 81 4.45 -5.61 22.63
C MET A 81 4.48 -4.64 21.43
N LEU A 82 3.41 -4.54 20.67
CA LEU A 82 3.35 -3.83 19.38
C LEU A 82 3.09 -2.32 19.49
N ALA A 83 2.99 -1.75 20.69
CA ALA A 83 2.80 -0.31 20.83
C ALA A 83 4.10 0.45 20.46
N PRO A 84 4.16 1.15 19.33
CA PRO A 84 5.18 2.18 19.17
C PRO A 84 4.95 3.22 20.27
N SER A 85 6.01 3.67 20.90
CA SER A 85 5.98 4.73 21.90
C SER A 85 5.40 6.00 21.25
N GLY A 86 4.12 6.28 21.48
CA GLY A 86 3.41 7.43 20.92
C GLY A 86 2.07 7.04 20.31
N THR A 87 0.99 7.33 21.06
CA THR A 87 -0.43 7.42 20.63
C THR A 87 -0.79 6.77 19.28
N GLY A 88 -0.73 5.46 19.19
CA GLY A 88 -1.22 4.69 18.08
C GLY A 88 -2.20 3.62 18.58
N ALA A 89 -3.41 3.62 18.08
CA ALA A 89 -4.39 2.60 18.42
C ALA A 89 -3.88 1.24 17.92
N MET A 90 -3.74 0.27 18.83
CA MET A 90 -3.56 -1.12 18.46
C MET A 90 -4.88 -1.65 17.91
N LEU A 91 -4.88 -2.01 16.64
CA LEU A 91 -6.00 -2.69 16.01
C LEU A 91 -5.85 -4.20 16.24
N GLN A 92 -6.49 -4.72 17.28
CA GLN A 92 -6.63 -6.16 17.53
C GLN A 92 -7.91 -6.74 16.90
N ALA A 93 -8.30 -6.27 15.73
CA ALA A 93 -9.42 -6.87 15.04
C ALA A 93 -8.95 -8.17 14.36
N GLU A 94 -9.56 -9.30 14.73
CA GLU A 94 -9.44 -10.57 14.01
C GLU A 94 -10.71 -10.80 13.20
N GLY A 95 -10.55 -11.34 11.97
CA GLY A 95 -11.68 -11.67 11.12
C GLY A 95 -11.85 -10.78 9.89
N ALA A 96 -13.01 -10.88 9.26
CA ALA A 96 -13.32 -10.17 8.02
C ALA A 96 -13.43 -8.64 8.19
N ASP A 97 -13.72 -8.19 9.41
CA ASP A 97 -13.88 -6.77 9.77
C ASP A 97 -12.55 -6.12 10.20
N ALA A 98 -11.44 -6.85 10.15
CA ALA A 98 -10.13 -6.31 10.48
C ALA A 98 -9.60 -5.43 9.33
N PRO A 99 -8.88 -4.33 9.64
CA PRO A 99 -8.22 -3.53 8.64
C PRO A 99 -7.24 -4.34 7.79
N VAL A 100 -7.31 -4.14 6.49
CA VAL A 100 -6.48 -4.84 5.53
C VAL A 100 -5.70 -3.85 4.67
N ALA A 101 -4.41 -4.12 4.47
CA ALA A 101 -3.59 -3.37 3.54
C ALA A 101 -3.35 -4.17 2.26
N VAL A 102 -3.26 -3.46 1.15
CA VAL A 102 -2.97 -4.05 -0.16
C VAL A 102 -1.81 -3.31 -0.81
N LEU A 103 -0.85 -4.08 -1.29
CA LEU A 103 0.20 -3.61 -2.17
C LEU A 103 0.00 -4.24 -3.55
N THR A 104 -0.07 -3.42 -4.57
CA THR A 104 -0.03 -3.86 -5.96
C THR A 104 1.18 -3.25 -6.63
N ARG A 105 2.03 -4.06 -7.23
CA ARG A 105 3.18 -3.61 -8.00
C ARG A 105 3.10 -4.15 -9.41
N ALA A 106 3.50 -3.34 -10.37
CA ALA A 106 3.57 -3.75 -11.77
C ALA A 106 4.81 -3.18 -12.45
N SER A 107 5.54 -4.04 -13.15
CA SER A 107 6.54 -3.65 -14.14
C SER A 107 5.88 -3.56 -15.49
N ILE A 108 5.78 -2.34 -16.03
CA ILE A 108 5.06 -2.05 -17.27
C ILE A 108 6.01 -2.21 -18.44
N ARG A 109 5.58 -2.93 -19.48
CA ARG A 109 6.36 -3.05 -20.72
C ARG A 109 6.50 -1.68 -21.38
N PRO A 110 7.71 -1.23 -21.79
CA PRO A 110 7.93 0.12 -22.31
C PRO A 110 6.98 0.52 -23.44
N HIS A 111 6.75 -0.37 -24.40
CA HIS A 111 5.85 -0.12 -25.54
C HIS A 111 4.35 -0.05 -25.17
N LYS A 112 3.98 -0.46 -23.94
CA LYS A 112 2.62 -0.39 -23.40
C LYS A 112 2.43 0.77 -22.41
N ALA A 113 3.49 1.47 -22.01
CA ALA A 113 3.45 2.49 -20.98
C ALA A 113 2.43 3.60 -21.26
N MET A 114 2.40 4.15 -22.46
CA MET A 114 1.44 5.21 -22.85
C MET A 114 -0.01 4.74 -22.74
N SER A 115 -0.30 3.51 -23.13
CA SER A 115 -1.64 2.93 -23.05
C SER A 115 -2.07 2.70 -21.60
N PHE A 116 -1.16 2.30 -20.73
CA PHE A 116 -1.39 2.14 -19.30
C PHE A 116 -1.70 3.49 -18.64
N TRP A 117 -0.81 4.47 -18.80
CA TRP A 117 -0.91 5.75 -18.12
C TRP A 117 -2.11 6.61 -18.52
N ARG A 118 -2.67 6.42 -19.71
CA ARG A 118 -3.92 7.09 -20.08
C ARG A 118 -5.12 6.67 -19.24
N ARG A 119 -5.07 5.48 -18.61
CA ARG A 119 -6.16 4.92 -17.78
C ARG A 119 -5.96 5.14 -16.29
N ALA A 120 -4.73 5.41 -15.86
CA ALA A 120 -4.39 5.58 -14.45
C ALA A 120 -5.24 6.62 -13.70
N PRO A 121 -5.56 7.82 -14.25
CA PRO A 121 -6.36 8.81 -13.54
C PRO A 121 -7.77 8.35 -13.16
N GLY A 122 -8.41 7.53 -14.00
CA GLY A 122 -9.73 6.97 -13.70
C GLY A 122 -9.70 5.96 -12.55
N THR A 123 -8.62 5.20 -12.46
CA THR A 123 -8.43 4.20 -11.39
C THR A 123 -8.11 4.88 -10.06
N GLU A 124 -7.32 5.96 -10.07
CA GLU A 124 -7.01 6.76 -8.89
C GLU A 124 -8.26 7.35 -8.26
N ARG A 125 -9.11 7.98 -9.09
CA ARG A 125 -10.38 8.55 -8.62
C ARG A 125 -11.29 7.47 -8.04
N ALA A 126 -11.44 6.34 -8.72
CA ALA A 126 -12.25 5.23 -8.25
C ALA A 126 -11.76 4.67 -6.91
N LEU A 127 -10.43 4.70 -6.66
CA LEU A 127 -9.85 4.28 -5.39
C LEU A 127 -10.18 5.28 -4.27
N ALA A 128 -9.97 6.57 -4.51
CA ALA A 128 -10.25 7.63 -3.55
C ALA A 128 -11.73 7.73 -3.16
N GLU A 129 -12.64 7.42 -4.08
CA GLU A 129 -14.10 7.45 -3.88
C GLU A 129 -14.66 6.12 -3.33
N SER A 130 -13.82 5.09 -3.14
CA SER A 130 -14.29 3.77 -2.71
C SER A 130 -14.62 3.75 -1.22
N PRO A 131 -15.83 3.32 -0.83
CA PRO A 131 -16.20 3.19 0.57
C PRO A 131 -15.25 2.25 1.32
N GLY A 132 -14.79 2.68 2.50
CA GLY A 132 -13.88 1.90 3.34
C GLY A 132 -12.40 1.95 2.92
N CYS A 133 -12.02 2.69 1.90
CA CYS A 133 -10.63 3.02 1.64
C CYS A 133 -10.19 4.15 2.59
N GLU A 134 -9.26 3.85 3.50
CA GLU A 134 -8.81 4.77 4.55
C GLU A 134 -7.50 5.46 4.21
N LEU A 135 -6.69 4.83 3.36
CA LEU A 135 -5.44 5.36 2.87
C LEU A 135 -5.16 4.82 1.48
N ALA A 136 -4.68 5.68 0.59
CA ALA A 136 -4.14 5.26 -0.69
C ALA A 136 -2.99 6.16 -1.11
N ILE A 137 -1.93 5.55 -1.63
CA ILE A 137 -0.77 6.24 -2.18
C ILE A 137 -0.23 5.51 -3.40
N GLY A 138 0.08 6.27 -4.44
CA GLY A 138 0.86 5.79 -5.57
C GLY A 138 2.35 5.92 -5.27
N LEU A 139 3.09 4.86 -5.49
CA LEU A 139 4.53 4.80 -5.29
C LEU A 139 5.20 4.34 -6.58
N GLY A 140 6.40 4.82 -6.86
CA GLY A 140 7.16 4.43 -8.04
C GLY A 140 8.63 4.18 -7.70
N GLU A 141 9.20 3.12 -8.24
CA GLU A 141 10.63 2.83 -8.18
C GLU A 141 11.36 3.42 -9.39
N ALA A 142 10.72 3.35 -10.55
CA ALA A 142 11.21 3.94 -11.78
C ALA A 142 10.06 4.63 -12.51
N PRO A 143 10.22 5.89 -12.89
CA PRO A 143 9.19 6.64 -13.60
C PRO A 143 8.67 5.87 -14.81
N LEU A 144 7.35 5.88 -14.99
CA LEU A 144 6.62 5.27 -16.10
C LEU A 144 6.62 3.74 -16.17
N LEU A 145 7.62 3.05 -15.62
CA LEU A 145 7.83 1.61 -15.86
C LEU A 145 7.57 0.74 -14.63
N ARG A 146 7.76 1.27 -13.42
CA ARG A 146 7.56 0.51 -12.17
C ARG A 146 6.61 1.26 -11.26
N GLN A 147 5.38 0.79 -11.23
CA GLN A 147 4.28 1.37 -10.48
C GLN A 147 3.93 0.49 -9.28
N CYS A 148 3.82 1.11 -8.11
CA CYS A 148 3.22 0.52 -6.93
C CYS A 148 1.98 1.32 -6.52
N THR A 149 1.00 0.64 -6.00
CA THR A 149 -0.13 1.22 -5.26
C THR A 149 -0.19 0.58 -3.90
N PHE A 150 -0.18 1.38 -2.86
CA PHE A 150 -0.43 0.93 -1.51
C PHE A 150 -1.76 1.53 -1.03
N SER A 151 -2.59 0.71 -0.42
CA SER A 151 -3.88 1.15 0.13
C SER A 151 -4.20 0.42 1.43
N VAL A 152 -4.90 1.10 2.34
CA VAL A 152 -5.43 0.53 3.58
C VAL A 152 -6.95 0.64 3.53
N TRP A 153 -7.61 -0.41 3.95
CA TRP A 153 -9.06 -0.58 3.91
C TRP A 153 -9.57 -0.89 5.31
N ARG A 154 -10.73 -0.39 5.62
CA ARG A 154 -11.40 -0.66 6.89
C ARG A 154 -11.62 -2.16 7.13
N ASP A 155 -11.94 -2.90 6.06
CA ASP A 155 -12.27 -4.32 6.10
C ASP A 155 -12.02 -5.01 4.75
N THR A 156 -12.02 -6.33 4.77
CA THR A 156 -11.88 -7.16 3.56
C THR A 156 -13.03 -6.99 2.57
N PRO A 157 -14.32 -6.94 2.97
CA PRO A 157 -15.42 -6.73 2.04
C PRO A 157 -15.30 -5.44 1.22
N SER A 158 -14.91 -4.33 1.85
CA SER A 158 -14.70 -3.04 1.17
C SER A 158 -13.59 -3.14 0.11
N MET A 159 -12.46 -3.74 0.46
CA MET A 159 -11.35 -3.99 -0.45
C MET A 159 -11.77 -4.87 -1.64
N GLU A 160 -12.48 -5.97 -1.39
CA GLU A 160 -12.93 -6.88 -2.44
C GLU A 160 -13.98 -6.23 -3.36
N GLY A 161 -14.86 -5.40 -2.82
CA GLY A 161 -15.81 -4.63 -3.60
C GLY A 161 -15.13 -3.74 -4.63
N TYR A 162 -14.07 -3.03 -4.22
CA TYR A 162 -13.24 -2.24 -5.14
C TYR A 162 -12.49 -3.12 -6.14
N ALA A 163 -11.83 -4.18 -5.67
CA ALA A 163 -10.97 -5.02 -6.51
C ALA A 163 -11.75 -5.71 -7.64
N ARG A 164 -12.98 -6.15 -7.35
CA ARG A 164 -13.83 -6.87 -8.32
C ARG A 164 -14.70 -5.94 -9.16
N GLY A 165 -14.96 -4.73 -8.69
CA GLY A 165 -15.94 -3.83 -9.26
C GLY A 165 -15.38 -2.71 -10.13
N GLY A 166 -16.32 -2.00 -10.76
CA GLY A 166 -16.11 -0.68 -11.32
C GLY A 166 -14.99 -0.51 -12.36
N ALA A 167 -14.38 0.65 -12.32
CA ALA A 167 -13.32 1.06 -13.25
C ALA A 167 -12.02 0.28 -13.02
N HIS A 168 -11.70 -0.05 -11.76
CA HIS A 168 -10.48 -0.78 -11.41
C HIS A 168 -10.48 -2.20 -11.99
N GLY A 169 -11.54 -2.96 -11.74
CA GLY A 169 -11.65 -4.33 -12.26
C GLY A 169 -11.54 -4.40 -13.78
N ARG A 170 -12.20 -3.46 -14.49
CA ARG A 170 -12.10 -3.37 -15.96
C ARG A 170 -10.69 -3.01 -16.43
N ALA A 171 -10.03 -2.04 -15.76
CA ALA A 171 -8.67 -1.63 -16.11
C ALA A 171 -7.66 -2.75 -15.86
N ALA A 172 -7.78 -3.46 -14.74
CA ALA A 172 -6.93 -4.60 -14.41
C ALA A 172 -7.09 -5.73 -15.44
N GLN A 173 -8.32 -6.14 -15.74
CA GLN A 173 -8.59 -7.17 -16.76
C GLN A 173 -8.06 -6.77 -18.13
N PHE A 174 -8.24 -5.52 -18.52
CA PHE A 174 -7.69 -5.00 -19.78
C PHE A 174 -6.17 -5.10 -19.79
N ALA A 175 -5.50 -4.62 -18.74
CA ALA A 175 -4.05 -4.63 -18.66
C ALA A 175 -3.46 -6.06 -18.71
N TRP A 176 -4.14 -7.03 -18.10
CA TRP A 176 -3.78 -8.44 -18.18
C TRP A 176 -3.95 -9.01 -19.58
N ARG A 177 -5.13 -8.85 -20.19
CA ARG A 177 -5.41 -9.37 -21.53
C ARG A 177 -4.47 -8.80 -22.58
N GLU A 178 -4.18 -7.51 -22.48
CA GLU A 178 -3.29 -6.81 -23.42
C GLU A 178 -1.80 -7.00 -23.13
N GLY A 179 -1.45 -7.76 -22.08
CA GLY A 179 -0.06 -8.03 -21.72
C GLY A 179 0.75 -6.77 -21.39
N HIS A 180 0.16 -5.85 -20.62
CA HIS A 180 0.83 -4.60 -20.24
C HIS A 180 2.03 -4.83 -19.31
N PHE A 181 2.01 -5.90 -18.54
CA PHE A 181 3.00 -6.16 -17.51
C PHE A 181 4.03 -7.21 -17.94
N SER A 182 5.30 -6.98 -17.62
CA SER A 182 6.33 -8.00 -17.67
C SER A 182 6.41 -8.77 -16.36
N GLU A 183 6.04 -8.12 -15.26
CA GLU A 183 5.98 -8.68 -13.93
C GLU A 183 4.92 -7.96 -13.11
N SER A 184 4.30 -8.64 -12.17
CA SER A 184 3.41 -8.02 -11.20
C SER A 184 3.42 -8.78 -9.88
N LEU A 185 3.15 -8.05 -8.80
CA LEU A 185 2.96 -8.58 -7.47
C LEU A 185 1.69 -7.97 -6.87
N PHE A 186 0.87 -8.82 -6.29
CA PHE A 186 -0.26 -8.42 -5.45
C PHE A 186 -0.05 -9.03 -4.06
N VAL A 187 -0.10 -8.19 -3.03
CA VAL A 187 0.04 -8.62 -1.64
C VAL A 187 -1.12 -8.09 -0.84
N ARG A 188 -1.78 -8.98 -0.11
CA ARG A 188 -2.74 -8.63 0.93
C ARG A 188 -2.08 -8.83 2.29
N MET A 189 -2.24 -7.86 3.16
CA MET A 189 -1.61 -7.84 4.47
C MET A 189 -2.65 -7.51 5.53
N ARG A 190 -2.54 -8.14 6.69
CA ARG A 190 -3.27 -7.74 7.89
C ARG A 190 -2.49 -6.60 8.56
N VAL A 191 -3.18 -5.53 8.94
CA VAL A 191 -2.59 -4.43 9.71
C VAL A 191 -2.52 -4.87 11.18
N LEU A 192 -1.32 -4.94 11.72
CA LEU A 192 -1.06 -5.32 13.12
C LEU A 192 -1.05 -4.11 14.04
N ALA A 193 -0.47 -3.02 13.57
CA ALA A 193 -0.43 -1.73 14.26
C ALA A 193 -0.28 -0.62 13.23
N SER A 194 -0.81 0.57 13.54
CA SER A 194 -0.57 1.77 12.74
C SER A 194 -0.47 3.00 13.65
N ALA A 195 0.22 4.02 13.18
CA ALA A 195 0.37 5.28 13.87
C ALA A 195 0.47 6.44 12.88
N GLY A 196 0.04 7.64 13.31
CA GLY A 196 -0.01 8.83 12.48
C GLY A 196 -1.30 8.92 11.67
N ALA A 197 -1.37 9.91 10.79
CA ALA A 197 -2.50 10.15 9.90
C ALA A 197 -2.00 10.49 8.50
N TRP A 198 -2.74 10.07 7.48
CA TRP A 198 -2.48 10.39 6.09
C TRP A 198 -3.73 10.97 5.44
N PRO A 199 -3.67 12.17 4.86
CA PRO A 199 -4.83 12.71 4.17
C PRO A 199 -5.12 11.88 2.91
N MET A 200 -6.39 11.50 2.75
CA MET A 200 -6.82 10.87 1.51
C MET A 200 -6.66 11.84 0.33
N PRO A 201 -6.25 11.37 -0.85
CA PRO A 201 -6.31 12.16 -2.06
C PRO A 201 -7.77 12.57 -2.32
N GLY A 202 -8.08 13.88 -2.17
CA GLY A 202 -9.45 14.38 -2.35
C GLY A 202 -10.11 14.97 -1.11
N GLY A 203 -9.44 14.97 0.03
CA GLY A 203 -9.79 15.81 1.17
C GLY A 203 -11.08 15.47 1.89
N VAL A 204 -11.23 14.26 2.40
CA VAL A 204 -12.18 14.02 3.49
C VAL A 204 -11.35 13.76 4.75
N HIS A 205 -11.22 14.78 5.58
CA HIS A 205 -10.77 14.62 6.95
C HIS A 205 -11.87 13.88 7.70
N VAL A 206 -11.65 12.65 8.07
CA VAL A 206 -12.43 12.00 9.12
C VAL A 206 -11.72 12.32 10.41
N GLY A 207 -12.36 13.19 11.22
CA GLY A 207 -11.95 13.54 12.57
C GLY A 207 -12.14 12.39 13.56
#